data_e3848cb5af15c6ee4327bd96f9052018
#
_entry.id   e3848cb5af15c6ee4327bd96f9052018
#
_cell.length_a   1.000
_cell.length_b   1.000
_cell.length_c   1.000
_cell.angle_alpha   90.00
_cell.angle_beta   90.00
_cell.angle_gamma   90.00
#
_symmetry.space_group_name_H-M   'P 1'
#
loop_
_entity.id
_entity.type
_entity.pdbx_description
1 polymer ?
#
loop_
_entity_poly.entity_id
_entity_poly.type
_entity_poly.pdbx_seq_one_letter_code
_entity_poly.pdbx_strand_id
1 'polypeptide(L)'
;NDDGSETREYPEGEVFSHVVGYAAKGKSGLESSQNFNLLTSNAFFLEKLANEFKDQKNTGDTVVTTLDANLQNAAYNALGDNKGAVVVMEPSTGKILAMVSKPSFDPNNVSENWDALNNDENSSLLNRATLGQYTPGSTFKLVTTLAFMRQNPDYNNYSFECNGEFSQNGATIHCYNSTAHGEENLTDSVANSCNSSFSNIGLQLDKAEWRKTAKQMLFNSKLPGDVKYNESSFRLKTDAGDADTMMTAIGQGETQVSPYHMAMLVSAIANGGKLMKPYLVDKITNYAGTTVMKYMPESYKELMTSSEAAQLTEYMKAVVDYGTGAALSGASYTVAGKTGTAEVSEDGNTVHSWFVGFSNVDNPELAISVCVEDADTATITGVSVAKQVFDSYYNN
;
A
#
# COMPACT_ATOMS: atom_id res chain seq x y z
N ASN A 1 36.48 -12.98 -0.25
CA ASN A 1 37.11 -13.99 0.59
C ASN A 1 38.57 -14.16 0.19
N ASP A 2 39.39 -14.61 1.14
CA ASP A 2 40.84 -14.78 0.97
C ASP A 2 41.21 -15.80 -0.14
N ASP A 3 40.29 -16.69 -0.47
CA ASP A 3 40.45 -17.70 -1.54
C ASP A 3 40.03 -17.18 -2.94
N GLY A 4 39.68 -15.92 -3.06
CA GLY A 4 39.18 -15.30 -4.29
C GLY A 4 37.71 -15.63 -4.61
N SER A 5 37.02 -16.37 -3.78
CA SER A 5 35.56 -16.55 -3.90
C SER A 5 34.79 -15.29 -3.48
N GLU A 6 33.55 -15.15 -3.95
CA GLU A 6 32.66 -14.04 -3.58
C GLU A 6 31.45 -14.61 -2.84
N THR A 7 31.11 -13.98 -1.71
CA THR A 7 29.92 -14.30 -0.93
C THR A 7 29.01 -13.08 -0.87
N ARG A 8 27.72 -13.27 -1.11
CA ARG A 8 26.71 -12.24 -0.91
C ARG A 8 26.17 -12.37 0.50
N GLU A 9 26.24 -11.28 1.26
CA GLU A 9 25.74 -11.20 2.62
C GLU A 9 24.58 -10.21 2.71
N TYR A 10 23.58 -10.56 3.52
CA TYR A 10 22.39 -9.74 3.79
C TYR A 10 22.31 -9.49 5.30
N PRO A 11 22.98 -8.45 5.81
CA PRO A 11 23.09 -8.21 7.26
C PRO A 11 21.75 -7.99 7.96
N GLU A 12 20.79 -7.39 7.24
CA GLU A 12 19.44 -7.09 7.75
C GLU A 12 18.48 -8.28 7.63
N GLY A 13 18.93 -9.40 7.06
CA GLY A 13 18.21 -10.66 7.01
C GLY A 13 16.78 -10.53 6.48
N GLU A 14 15.85 -11.11 7.23
CA GLU A 14 14.45 -11.23 6.85
C GLU A 14 13.71 -9.89 6.71
N VAL A 15 14.09 -8.86 7.48
CA VAL A 15 13.40 -7.57 7.53
C VAL A 15 13.35 -6.88 6.17
N PHE A 16 14.41 -7.03 5.38
CA PHE A 16 14.53 -6.42 4.05
C PHE A 16 14.39 -7.43 2.90
N SER A 17 14.12 -8.70 3.19
CA SER A 17 14.19 -9.80 2.23
C SER A 17 13.40 -9.57 0.96
N HIS A 18 12.17 -9.08 1.05
CA HIS A 18 11.29 -8.89 -0.10
C HIS A 18 11.64 -7.65 -0.94
N VAL A 19 12.15 -6.59 -0.33
CA VAL A 19 12.51 -5.36 -1.05
C VAL A 19 13.92 -5.43 -1.62
N VAL A 20 14.88 -5.93 -0.86
CA VAL A 20 16.26 -6.15 -1.33
C VAL A 20 16.32 -7.36 -2.25
N GLY A 21 15.66 -8.44 -1.87
CA GLY A 21 15.64 -9.67 -2.62
C GLY A 21 16.82 -10.59 -2.31
N TYR A 22 17.12 -11.45 -3.25
CA TYR A 22 18.23 -12.41 -3.19
C TYR A 22 18.92 -12.52 -4.56
N ALA A 23 20.20 -12.97 -4.55
CA ALA A 23 21.00 -13.16 -5.75
C ALA A 23 21.21 -14.64 -6.14
N ALA A 24 20.79 -15.59 -5.30
CA ALA A 24 20.87 -17.03 -5.53
C ALA A 24 19.59 -17.56 -6.21
N LYS A 25 19.69 -18.69 -6.96
CA LYS A 25 18.53 -19.34 -7.63
C LYS A 25 17.71 -18.39 -8.54
N GLY A 26 18.38 -17.50 -9.22
CA GLY A 26 17.82 -16.35 -9.91
C GLY A 26 18.07 -15.06 -9.13
N LYS A 27 17.25 -14.04 -9.34
CA LYS A 27 17.34 -12.76 -8.61
C LYS A 27 15.96 -12.21 -8.38
N SER A 28 15.77 -11.54 -7.23
CA SER A 28 14.53 -10.84 -6.91
C SER A 28 14.80 -9.43 -6.36
N GLY A 29 13.76 -8.63 -6.15
CA GLY A 29 13.86 -7.31 -5.53
C GLY A 29 14.89 -6.38 -6.19
N LEU A 30 15.58 -5.60 -5.39
CA LEU A 30 16.64 -4.69 -5.84
C LEU A 30 17.85 -5.43 -6.42
N GLU A 31 18.17 -6.64 -5.94
CA GLU A 31 19.22 -7.49 -6.53
C GLU A 31 18.95 -7.76 -8.02
N SER A 32 17.68 -7.89 -8.41
CA SER A 32 17.27 -8.06 -9.79
C SER A 32 17.23 -6.75 -10.56
N SER A 33 16.52 -5.76 -10.03
CA SER A 33 16.27 -4.49 -10.73
C SER A 33 17.51 -3.62 -10.86
N GLN A 34 18.45 -3.71 -9.90
CA GLN A 34 19.70 -2.94 -9.86
C GLN A 34 20.94 -3.79 -10.22
N ASN A 35 20.74 -4.99 -10.73
CA ASN A 35 21.85 -5.90 -11.05
C ASN A 35 22.93 -5.27 -11.94
N PHE A 36 22.52 -4.47 -12.93
CA PHE A 36 23.48 -3.78 -13.80
C PHE A 36 24.37 -2.81 -13.00
N ASN A 37 23.80 -1.99 -12.13
CA ASN A 37 24.54 -1.03 -11.30
C ASN A 37 25.44 -1.75 -10.29
N LEU A 38 24.96 -2.81 -9.66
CA LEU A 38 25.73 -3.61 -8.70
C LEU A 38 26.93 -4.32 -9.32
N LEU A 39 26.86 -4.67 -10.61
CA LEU A 39 27.94 -5.32 -11.35
C LEU A 39 28.84 -4.35 -12.14
N THR A 40 28.35 -3.12 -12.38
CA THR A 40 29.11 -2.11 -13.10
C THR A 40 30.02 -1.35 -12.14
N SER A 41 31.27 -1.10 -12.55
CA SER A 41 32.17 -0.25 -11.80
C SER A 41 32.36 1.07 -12.53
N ASN A 42 32.00 2.19 -11.90
CA ASN A 42 32.31 3.53 -12.34
C ASN A 42 33.59 4.08 -11.64
N ALA A 43 34.56 3.19 -11.41
CA ALA A 43 35.89 3.58 -10.92
C ALA A 43 36.59 4.49 -11.90
N PHE A 44 37.49 5.38 -11.40
CA PHE A 44 38.32 6.21 -12.25
C PHE A 44 39.20 5.38 -13.16
N PHE A 45 39.42 5.88 -14.39
CA PHE A 45 40.20 5.16 -15.41
C PHE A 45 41.59 4.69 -14.94
N LEU A 46 42.33 5.54 -14.22
CA LEU A 46 43.66 5.18 -13.69
C LEU A 46 43.60 4.05 -12.68
N GLU A 47 42.54 3.93 -11.93
CA GLU A 47 42.37 2.87 -10.95
C GLU A 47 41.95 1.56 -11.62
N LYS A 48 41.03 1.60 -12.59
CA LYS A 48 40.71 0.43 -13.41
C LYS A 48 42.00 -0.14 -14.06
N LEU A 49 42.86 0.74 -14.57
CA LEU A 49 44.11 0.33 -15.13
C LEU A 49 45.07 -0.25 -14.08
N ALA A 50 45.11 0.34 -12.88
CA ALA A 50 45.95 -0.17 -11.77
C ALA A 50 45.45 -1.53 -11.28
N ASN A 51 44.12 -1.73 -11.20
CA ASN A 51 43.52 -3.02 -10.81
C ASN A 51 43.78 -4.10 -11.87
N GLU A 52 43.68 -3.73 -13.16
CA GLU A 52 44.02 -4.62 -14.27
C GLU A 52 45.48 -5.09 -14.21
N PHE A 53 46.42 -4.18 -13.90
CA PHE A 53 47.85 -4.53 -13.71
C PHE A 53 48.10 -5.43 -12.51
N LYS A 54 47.21 -5.38 -11.48
CA LYS A 54 47.30 -6.20 -10.27
C LYS A 54 46.47 -7.46 -10.33
N ASP A 55 45.79 -7.73 -11.42
CA ASP A 55 44.82 -8.81 -11.59
C ASP A 55 43.70 -8.76 -10.52
N GLN A 56 43.28 -7.54 -10.14
CA GLN A 56 42.23 -7.28 -9.17
C GLN A 56 40.92 -6.90 -9.87
N LYS A 57 39.80 -7.43 -9.38
CA LYS A 57 38.46 -7.03 -9.84
C LYS A 57 38.14 -5.60 -9.40
N ASN A 58 37.44 -4.89 -10.27
CA ASN A 58 36.88 -3.57 -9.91
C ASN A 58 35.63 -3.77 -9.04
N THR A 59 35.55 -3.04 -7.94
CA THR A 59 34.37 -3.02 -7.08
C THR A 59 33.17 -2.46 -7.84
N GLY A 60 32.03 -3.11 -7.75
CA GLY A 60 30.77 -2.61 -8.29
C GLY A 60 30.28 -1.33 -7.59
N ASP A 61 29.34 -0.64 -8.22
CA ASP A 61 28.78 0.57 -7.64
C ASP A 61 27.81 0.24 -6.47
N THR A 62 27.64 1.21 -5.59
CA THR A 62 26.73 1.13 -4.45
C THR A 62 25.38 1.73 -4.79
N VAL A 63 24.33 0.97 -4.56
CA VAL A 63 22.92 1.43 -4.67
C VAL A 63 22.48 1.93 -3.28
N VAL A 64 22.20 3.22 -3.18
CA VAL A 64 21.64 3.84 -1.97
C VAL A 64 20.14 3.95 -2.14
N THR A 65 19.40 3.37 -1.20
CA THR A 65 17.93 3.32 -1.27
C THR A 65 17.27 4.49 -0.53
N THR A 66 15.97 4.67 -0.75
CA THR A 66 15.12 5.62 -0.02
C THR A 66 14.58 5.04 1.28
N LEU A 67 14.83 3.75 1.54
CA LEU A 67 14.31 3.06 2.72
C LEU A 67 14.85 3.66 4.00
N ASP A 68 13.98 3.87 4.96
CA ASP A 68 14.31 4.19 6.35
C ASP A 68 14.34 2.89 7.16
N ALA A 69 15.50 2.56 7.70
CA ALA A 69 15.69 1.30 8.42
C ALA A 69 14.84 1.22 9.68
N ASN A 70 14.60 2.34 10.37
CA ASN A 70 13.76 2.37 11.57
C ASN A 70 12.30 2.11 11.22
N LEU A 71 11.78 2.77 10.16
CA LEU A 71 10.42 2.54 9.67
C LEU A 71 10.23 1.12 9.13
N GLN A 72 11.23 0.59 8.41
CA GLN A 72 11.19 -0.79 7.90
C GLN A 72 11.11 -1.79 9.06
N ASN A 73 11.97 -1.63 10.08
CA ASN A 73 11.96 -2.48 11.28
C ASN A 73 10.67 -2.32 12.07
N ALA A 74 10.17 -1.08 12.25
CA ALA A 74 8.91 -0.84 12.94
C ALA A 74 7.72 -1.52 12.24
N ALA A 75 7.63 -1.39 10.92
CA ALA A 75 6.59 -2.04 10.12
C ALA A 75 6.68 -3.57 10.17
N TYR A 76 7.90 -4.11 10.09
CA TYR A 76 8.14 -5.54 10.20
C TYR A 76 7.72 -6.10 11.57
N ASN A 77 8.11 -5.42 12.65
CA ASN A 77 7.79 -5.81 14.02
C ASN A 77 6.30 -5.63 14.33
N ALA A 78 5.66 -4.58 13.81
CA ALA A 78 4.24 -4.31 14.03
C ALA A 78 3.31 -5.39 13.45
N LEU A 79 3.71 -6.05 12.34
CA LEU A 79 2.99 -7.21 11.82
C LEU A 79 3.13 -8.47 12.71
N GLY A 80 4.15 -8.53 13.58
CA GLY A 80 4.42 -9.73 14.39
C GLY A 80 4.56 -10.98 13.52
N ASP A 81 3.90 -12.07 13.90
CA ASP A 81 3.91 -13.33 13.15
C ASP A 81 2.77 -13.43 12.11
N ASN A 82 2.02 -12.35 11.91
CA ASN A 82 0.88 -12.36 11.00
C ASN A 82 1.33 -12.20 9.54
N LYS A 83 0.56 -12.82 8.64
CA LYS A 83 0.71 -12.62 7.21
C LYS A 83 0.21 -11.22 6.84
N GLY A 84 0.89 -10.59 5.90
CA GLY A 84 0.43 -9.28 5.42
C GLY A 84 1.54 -8.43 4.83
N ALA A 85 1.23 -7.16 4.62
CA ALA A 85 2.16 -6.19 4.07
C ALA A 85 1.94 -4.78 4.61
N VAL A 86 3.04 -4.03 4.65
CA VAL A 86 3.03 -2.60 4.98
C VAL A 86 3.85 -1.86 3.91
N VAL A 87 3.29 -0.78 3.37
CA VAL A 87 3.99 0.13 2.48
C VAL A 87 3.90 1.54 3.06
N VAL A 88 5.04 2.21 3.21
CA VAL A 88 5.14 3.59 3.69
C VAL A 88 5.81 4.44 2.61
N MET A 89 5.21 5.58 2.28
CA MET A 89 5.69 6.51 1.27
C MET A 89 5.77 7.93 1.82
N GLU A 90 6.68 8.73 1.27
CA GLU A 90 6.71 10.19 1.45
C GLU A 90 5.86 10.83 0.33
N PRO A 91 4.68 11.42 0.65
CA PRO A 91 3.73 11.88 -0.37
C PRO A 91 4.29 12.95 -1.31
N SER A 92 5.12 13.86 -0.79
CA SER A 92 5.66 15.01 -1.53
C SER A 92 6.72 14.64 -2.56
N THR A 93 7.38 13.49 -2.39
CA THR A 93 8.50 13.07 -3.27
C THR A 93 8.26 11.76 -4.00
N GLY A 94 7.43 10.87 -3.44
CA GLY A 94 7.24 9.52 -3.93
C GLY A 94 8.29 8.51 -3.44
N LYS A 95 9.17 8.88 -2.51
CA LYS A 95 10.08 7.92 -1.86
C LYS A 95 9.29 6.81 -1.17
N ILE A 96 9.71 5.57 -1.39
CA ILE A 96 9.25 4.44 -0.60
C ILE A 96 10.18 4.33 0.59
N LEU A 97 9.63 4.60 1.79
CA LEU A 97 10.39 4.62 3.04
C LEU A 97 10.40 3.26 3.73
N ALA A 98 9.34 2.47 3.55
CA ALA A 98 9.29 1.09 4.00
C ALA A 98 8.42 0.24 3.07
N MET A 99 8.81 -1.03 2.90
CA MET A 99 8.05 -2.02 2.12
C MET A 99 8.28 -3.39 2.74
N VAL A 100 7.31 -3.83 3.52
CA VAL A 100 7.35 -5.09 4.26
C VAL A 100 6.34 -6.07 3.69
N SER A 101 6.74 -7.34 3.63
CA SER A 101 5.88 -8.47 3.32
C SER A 101 6.18 -9.61 4.28
N LYS A 102 5.14 -10.24 4.83
CA LYS A 102 5.24 -11.42 5.70
C LYS A 102 4.27 -12.54 5.27
N PRO A 103 4.65 -13.83 5.42
CA PRO A 103 5.92 -14.31 5.95
C PRO A 103 7.11 -13.85 5.11
N SER A 104 8.26 -13.75 5.75
CA SER A 104 9.55 -13.43 5.15
C SER A 104 10.43 -14.67 5.02
N PHE A 105 11.63 -14.48 4.51
CA PHE A 105 12.65 -15.50 4.38
C PHE A 105 14.03 -14.89 4.64
N ASP A 106 14.99 -15.71 5.11
CA ASP A 106 16.38 -15.25 5.20
C ASP A 106 17.07 -15.34 3.82
N PRO A 107 17.43 -14.22 3.19
CA PRO A 107 18.07 -14.21 1.88
C PRO A 107 19.47 -14.85 1.88
N ASN A 108 20.13 -14.94 3.03
CA ASN A 108 21.40 -15.63 3.18
C ASN A 108 21.26 -17.14 2.94
N ASN A 109 20.12 -17.72 3.28
CA ASN A 109 19.87 -19.16 3.26
C ASN A 109 18.98 -19.62 2.09
N VAL A 110 18.70 -18.75 1.11
CA VAL A 110 17.79 -19.08 -0.02
C VAL A 110 18.27 -20.29 -0.82
N SER A 111 19.58 -20.41 -1.07
CA SER A 111 20.12 -21.54 -1.84
C SER A 111 19.88 -22.90 -1.18
N GLU A 112 20.03 -22.95 0.13
CA GLU A 112 19.92 -24.18 0.93
C GLU A 112 18.43 -24.54 1.14
N ASN A 113 17.58 -23.54 1.33
CA ASN A 113 16.16 -23.72 1.63
C ASN A 113 15.26 -23.59 0.40
N TRP A 114 15.81 -23.58 -0.81
CA TRP A 114 15.05 -23.28 -2.04
C TRP A 114 13.79 -24.12 -2.21
N ASP A 115 13.92 -25.44 -2.06
CA ASP A 115 12.78 -26.33 -2.27
C ASP A 115 11.70 -26.14 -1.20
N ALA A 116 12.09 -25.90 0.05
CA ALA A 116 11.16 -25.60 1.13
C ALA A 116 10.44 -24.27 0.88
N LEU A 117 11.18 -23.21 0.53
CA LEU A 117 10.61 -21.89 0.26
C LEU A 117 9.70 -21.88 -0.97
N ASN A 118 10.05 -22.64 -2.01
CA ASN A 118 9.27 -22.69 -3.24
C ASN A 118 7.97 -23.51 -3.10
N ASN A 119 7.92 -24.44 -2.14
CA ASN A 119 6.75 -25.26 -1.83
C ASN A 119 6.04 -24.83 -0.53
N ASP A 120 6.41 -23.69 0.04
CA ASP A 120 5.79 -23.18 1.26
C ASP A 120 4.33 -22.79 1.01
N GLU A 121 3.40 -23.42 1.73
CA GLU A 121 1.96 -23.15 1.66
C GLU A 121 1.62 -21.69 2.04
N ASN A 122 2.46 -21.04 2.84
CA ASN A 122 2.33 -19.64 3.22
C ASN A 122 2.91 -18.68 2.18
N SER A 123 3.53 -19.22 1.10
CA SER A 123 4.10 -18.43 0.01
C SER A 123 5.08 -17.34 0.50
N SER A 124 6.07 -17.74 1.30
CA SER A 124 7.07 -16.82 1.88
C SER A 124 7.88 -16.05 0.85
N LEU A 125 8.03 -16.56 -0.38
CA LEU A 125 8.70 -15.84 -1.46
C LEU A 125 7.84 -14.77 -2.15
N LEU A 126 6.53 -14.71 -1.87
CA LEU A 126 5.62 -13.73 -2.44
C LEU A 126 5.81 -12.36 -1.79
N ASN A 127 6.20 -11.36 -2.57
CA ASN A 127 6.14 -9.98 -2.10
C ASN A 127 4.67 -9.51 -2.08
N ARG A 128 4.02 -9.66 -0.93
CA ARG A 128 2.63 -9.30 -0.69
C ARG A 128 2.34 -7.81 -0.90
N ALA A 129 3.36 -6.98 -0.65
CA ALA A 129 3.20 -5.53 -0.80
C ALA A 129 2.88 -5.13 -2.25
N THR A 130 3.49 -5.80 -3.23
CA THR A 130 3.40 -5.41 -4.64
C THR A 130 2.71 -6.44 -5.54
N LEU A 131 2.82 -7.73 -5.21
CA LEU A 131 2.26 -8.84 -6.00
C LEU A 131 0.97 -9.41 -5.39
N GLY A 132 0.70 -9.13 -4.11
CA GLY A 132 -0.54 -9.50 -3.45
C GLY A 132 -1.74 -8.82 -4.14
N GLN A 133 -2.82 -9.60 -4.31
CA GLN A 133 -4.08 -9.11 -4.87
C GLN A 133 -5.17 -9.41 -3.85
N TYR A 134 -5.66 -8.37 -3.21
CA TYR A 134 -6.58 -8.48 -2.09
C TYR A 134 -7.89 -7.74 -2.38
N THR A 135 -8.97 -8.25 -1.86
CA THR A 135 -10.22 -7.52 -1.75
C THR A 135 -10.00 -6.31 -0.85
N PRO A 136 -10.25 -5.07 -1.33
CA PRO A 136 -9.94 -3.85 -0.56
C PRO A 136 -10.87 -3.61 0.63
N GLY A 137 -12.06 -4.22 0.62
CA GLY A 137 -13.10 -3.92 1.60
C GLY A 137 -13.39 -2.43 1.67
N SER A 138 -13.73 -1.95 2.84
CA SER A 138 -14.15 -0.56 3.06
C SER A 138 -13.10 0.51 2.70
N THR A 139 -11.84 0.15 2.41
CA THR A 139 -10.87 1.14 1.90
C THR A 139 -11.23 1.61 0.49
N PHE A 140 -11.92 0.78 -0.30
CA PHE A 140 -12.41 1.15 -1.62
C PHE A 140 -13.52 2.21 -1.58
N LYS A 141 -14.18 2.41 -0.44
CA LYS A 141 -15.16 3.49 -0.25
C LYS A 141 -14.60 4.88 -0.54
N LEU A 142 -13.28 5.08 -0.45
CA LEU A 142 -12.63 6.31 -0.90
C LEU A 142 -12.81 6.54 -2.41
N VAL A 143 -12.70 5.48 -3.22
CA VAL A 143 -12.93 5.55 -4.67
C VAL A 143 -14.41 5.72 -4.98
N THR A 144 -15.28 5.04 -4.25
CA THR A 144 -16.75 5.17 -4.37
C THR A 144 -17.20 6.58 -4.01
N THR A 145 -16.68 7.14 -2.91
CA THR A 145 -16.94 8.53 -2.48
C THR A 145 -16.54 9.53 -3.55
N LEU A 146 -15.33 9.38 -4.11
CA LEU A 146 -14.86 10.26 -5.19
C LEU A 146 -15.75 10.16 -6.44
N ALA A 147 -16.19 8.96 -6.80
CA ALA A 147 -17.11 8.76 -7.92
C ALA A 147 -18.48 9.43 -7.65
N PHE A 148 -18.96 9.33 -6.41
CA PHE A 148 -20.20 9.97 -5.99
C PHE A 148 -20.13 11.50 -6.02
N MET A 149 -19.06 12.08 -5.47
CA MET A 149 -18.82 13.54 -5.53
C MET A 149 -18.79 14.06 -6.96
N ARG A 150 -18.19 13.33 -7.88
CA ARG A 150 -18.08 13.72 -9.30
C ARG A 150 -19.40 13.66 -10.07
N GLN A 151 -20.27 12.73 -9.69
CA GLN A 151 -21.54 12.54 -10.37
C GLN A 151 -22.70 13.30 -9.74
N ASN A 152 -22.56 13.75 -8.50
CA ASN A 152 -23.60 14.44 -7.73
C ASN A 152 -23.10 15.80 -7.24
N PRO A 153 -23.41 16.91 -7.92
CA PRO A 153 -23.03 18.26 -7.47
C PRO A 153 -23.51 18.60 -6.05
N ASP A 154 -24.63 17.98 -5.63
CA ASP A 154 -25.26 18.19 -4.34
C ASP A 154 -24.86 17.15 -3.27
N TYR A 155 -23.72 16.46 -3.45
CA TYR A 155 -23.26 15.41 -2.52
C TYR A 155 -23.17 15.84 -1.06
N ASN A 156 -23.00 17.14 -0.79
CA ASN A 156 -22.99 17.69 0.57
C ASN A 156 -24.36 17.61 1.26
N ASN A 157 -25.44 17.46 0.50
CA ASN A 157 -26.81 17.30 1.02
C ASN A 157 -27.24 15.83 1.12
N TYR A 158 -26.29 14.89 0.91
CA TYR A 158 -26.59 13.48 1.05
C TYR A 158 -27.01 13.15 2.48
N SER A 159 -28.11 12.43 2.61
CA SER A 159 -28.61 11.88 3.87
C SER A 159 -29.18 10.49 3.63
N PHE A 160 -28.96 9.58 4.60
CA PHE A 160 -29.40 8.20 4.56
C PHE A 160 -29.71 7.70 5.97
N GLU A 161 -30.89 7.10 6.18
CA GLU A 161 -31.26 6.44 7.44
C GLU A 161 -30.77 5.01 7.43
N CYS A 162 -29.77 4.69 8.27
CA CYS A 162 -29.18 3.36 8.39
C CYS A 162 -29.79 2.57 9.55
N ASN A 163 -30.50 1.52 9.24
CA ASN A 163 -31.11 0.61 10.20
C ASN A 163 -30.29 -0.70 10.42
N GLY A 164 -29.00 -0.72 9.98
CA GLY A 164 -28.10 -1.87 10.11
C GLY A 164 -28.03 -2.76 8.89
N GLU A 165 -28.96 -2.60 7.95
CA GLU A 165 -28.98 -3.30 6.65
C GLU A 165 -29.60 -2.45 5.55
N PHE A 166 -29.34 -2.81 4.31
CA PHE A 166 -29.97 -2.23 3.14
C PHE A 166 -30.33 -3.31 2.13
N SER A 167 -31.58 -3.33 1.70
CA SER A 167 -32.11 -4.33 0.77
C SER A 167 -32.63 -3.67 -0.50
N GLN A 168 -32.24 -4.22 -1.65
CA GLN A 168 -32.71 -3.78 -2.96
C GLN A 168 -32.80 -4.99 -3.91
N ASN A 169 -33.95 -5.15 -4.56
CA ASN A 169 -34.24 -6.20 -5.57
C ASN A 169 -33.80 -7.62 -5.14
N GLY A 170 -34.03 -7.96 -3.86
CA GLY A 170 -33.75 -9.28 -3.30
C GLY A 170 -32.30 -9.50 -2.83
N ALA A 171 -31.43 -8.52 -2.97
CA ALA A 171 -30.11 -8.53 -2.37
C ALA A 171 -30.10 -7.69 -1.08
N THR A 172 -29.42 -8.15 -0.04
CA THR A 172 -29.29 -7.45 1.24
C THR A 172 -27.81 -7.33 1.62
N ILE A 173 -27.41 -6.14 2.02
CA ILE A 173 -26.09 -5.85 2.58
C ILE A 173 -26.27 -5.41 4.03
N HIS A 174 -25.50 -6.03 4.92
CA HIS A 174 -25.49 -5.70 6.35
C HIS A 174 -24.31 -4.79 6.69
N CYS A 175 -24.51 -3.86 7.61
CA CYS A 175 -23.42 -3.21 8.30
C CYS A 175 -22.69 -4.19 9.22
N TYR A 176 -21.44 -3.89 9.59
CA TYR A 176 -20.67 -4.74 10.49
C TYR A 176 -21.45 -4.98 11.79
N ASN A 177 -21.58 -6.24 12.19
CA ASN A 177 -22.42 -6.67 13.31
C ASN A 177 -23.88 -6.16 13.25
N SER A 178 -24.41 -5.92 12.06
CA SER A 178 -25.75 -5.34 11.85
C SER A 178 -26.01 -4.05 12.64
N THR A 179 -24.96 -3.24 12.84
CA THR A 179 -25.04 -1.98 13.58
C THR A 179 -25.89 -0.97 12.83
N ALA A 180 -26.95 -0.47 13.45
CA ALA A 180 -27.74 0.65 12.96
C ALA A 180 -27.02 1.96 13.32
N HIS A 181 -26.65 2.76 12.29
CA HIS A 181 -25.97 4.03 12.51
C HIS A 181 -26.92 5.23 12.65
N GLY A 182 -28.21 5.05 12.30
CA GLY A 182 -29.21 6.10 12.29
C GLY A 182 -29.06 7.03 11.07
N GLU A 183 -29.37 8.31 11.26
CA GLU A 183 -29.25 9.30 10.19
C GLU A 183 -27.76 9.62 9.91
N GLU A 184 -27.34 9.39 8.68
CA GLU A 184 -25.97 9.59 8.22
C GLU A 184 -25.90 10.55 7.04
N ASN A 185 -25.09 11.58 7.13
CA ASN A 185 -24.61 12.33 5.98
C ASN A 185 -23.41 11.60 5.33
N LEU A 186 -22.81 12.17 4.27
CA LEU A 186 -21.70 11.54 3.58
C LEU A 186 -20.44 11.41 4.48
N THR A 187 -20.18 12.40 5.34
CA THR A 187 -19.06 12.38 6.28
C THR A 187 -19.20 11.25 7.27
N ASP A 188 -20.37 11.12 7.89
CA ASP A 188 -20.67 10.07 8.87
C ASP A 188 -20.67 8.69 8.20
N SER A 189 -21.19 8.56 6.99
CA SER A 189 -21.14 7.33 6.21
C SER A 189 -19.71 6.83 5.96
N VAL A 190 -18.75 7.76 5.70
CA VAL A 190 -17.33 7.42 5.56
C VAL A 190 -16.71 7.12 6.92
N ALA A 191 -17.01 7.94 7.95
CA ALA A 191 -16.46 7.79 9.30
C ALA A 191 -16.85 6.46 9.95
N ASN A 192 -18.13 6.14 9.92
CA ASN A 192 -18.69 4.89 10.45
C ASN A 192 -18.50 3.69 9.52
N SER A 193 -18.00 3.95 8.31
CA SER A 193 -17.85 2.90 7.29
C SER A 193 -19.17 2.19 6.98
N CYS A 194 -20.30 2.90 6.93
CA CYS A 194 -21.64 2.36 6.79
C CYS A 194 -21.83 1.62 5.46
N ASN A 195 -22.03 0.29 5.52
CA ASN A 195 -22.24 -0.51 4.31
C ASN A 195 -23.59 -0.20 3.66
N SER A 196 -24.63 0.01 4.46
CA SER A 196 -25.97 0.33 3.98
C SER A 196 -26.00 1.62 3.17
N SER A 197 -25.39 2.69 3.71
CA SER A 197 -25.27 3.97 3.02
C SER A 197 -24.47 3.84 1.72
N PHE A 198 -23.31 3.17 1.75
CA PHE A 198 -22.48 2.96 0.55
C PHE A 198 -23.15 2.09 -0.51
N SER A 199 -23.96 1.11 -0.11
CA SER A 199 -24.79 0.34 -1.04
C SER A 199 -25.79 1.23 -1.77
N ASN A 200 -26.47 2.12 -1.03
CA ASN A 200 -27.37 3.13 -1.62
C ASN A 200 -26.62 4.12 -2.52
N ILE A 201 -25.44 4.58 -2.13
CA ILE A 201 -24.57 5.44 -2.96
C ILE A 201 -24.21 4.70 -4.27
N GLY A 202 -23.77 3.45 -4.18
CA GLY A 202 -23.38 2.67 -5.34
C GLY A 202 -24.49 2.52 -6.38
N LEU A 203 -25.73 2.35 -5.95
CA LEU A 203 -26.89 2.25 -6.84
C LEU A 203 -27.26 3.58 -7.53
N GLN A 204 -26.80 4.72 -7.01
CA GLN A 204 -27.00 6.03 -7.63
C GLN A 204 -25.94 6.38 -8.66
N LEU A 205 -24.85 5.60 -8.73
CA LEU A 205 -23.75 5.85 -9.65
C LEU A 205 -24.03 5.33 -11.07
N ASP A 206 -23.74 6.16 -12.07
CA ASP A 206 -23.52 5.65 -13.42
C ASP A 206 -22.25 4.78 -13.42
N LYS A 207 -22.42 3.53 -13.76
CA LYS A 207 -21.35 2.52 -13.69
C LYS A 207 -20.21 2.79 -14.68
N ALA A 208 -20.49 3.43 -15.82
CA ALA A 208 -19.46 3.76 -16.82
C ALA A 208 -18.59 4.92 -16.32
N GLU A 209 -19.18 5.94 -15.68
CA GLU A 209 -18.44 7.05 -15.06
C GLU A 209 -17.68 6.58 -13.81
N TRP A 210 -18.24 5.67 -13.03
CA TRP A 210 -17.54 5.05 -11.91
C TRP A 210 -16.31 4.26 -12.38
N ARG A 211 -16.42 3.47 -13.44
CA ARG A 211 -15.27 2.81 -14.08
C ARG A 211 -14.19 3.80 -14.56
N LYS A 212 -14.58 4.96 -15.08
CA LYS A 212 -13.64 6.03 -15.46
C LYS A 212 -12.91 6.57 -14.22
N THR A 213 -13.65 6.84 -13.13
CA THR A 213 -13.06 7.27 -11.87
C THR A 213 -12.08 6.24 -11.33
N ALA A 214 -12.46 4.96 -11.26
CA ALA A 214 -11.56 3.88 -10.84
C ALA A 214 -10.31 3.79 -11.73
N LYS A 215 -10.45 3.97 -13.05
CA LYS A 215 -9.32 3.98 -13.98
C LYS A 215 -8.41 5.20 -13.77
N GLN A 216 -8.94 6.36 -13.42
CA GLN A 216 -8.14 7.53 -13.05
C GLN A 216 -7.36 7.28 -11.77
N MET A 217 -7.93 6.52 -10.84
CA MET A 217 -7.26 6.02 -9.62
C MET A 217 -6.35 4.82 -9.89
N LEU A 218 -6.00 4.55 -11.14
CA LEU A 218 -5.07 3.52 -11.63
C LEU A 218 -5.57 2.07 -11.54
N PHE A 219 -6.82 1.81 -11.24
CA PHE A 219 -7.37 0.47 -11.43
C PHE A 219 -7.40 0.11 -12.92
N ASN A 220 -7.14 -1.15 -13.26
CA ASN A 220 -7.01 -1.63 -14.64
C ASN A 220 -6.00 -0.80 -15.47
N SER A 221 -4.92 -0.37 -14.82
CA SER A 221 -3.88 0.46 -15.43
C SER A 221 -2.50 0.08 -14.89
N LYS A 222 -1.48 0.34 -15.69
CA LYS A 222 -0.11 0.20 -15.22
C LYS A 222 0.18 1.19 -14.10
N LEU A 223 0.80 0.70 -13.04
CA LEU A 223 1.28 1.52 -11.94
C LEU A 223 2.67 2.09 -12.28
N PRO A 224 2.99 3.31 -11.81
CA PRO A 224 4.35 3.84 -11.93
C PRO A 224 5.32 3.19 -10.94
N GLY A 225 6.61 3.37 -11.18
CA GLY A 225 7.70 2.89 -10.32
C GLY A 225 8.48 1.74 -10.93
N ASP A 226 9.55 1.34 -10.24
CA ASP A 226 10.54 0.39 -10.75
C ASP A 226 10.45 -0.99 -10.05
N VAL A 227 9.40 -1.21 -9.26
CA VAL A 227 9.15 -2.49 -8.59
C VAL A 227 8.27 -3.39 -9.45
N LYS A 228 8.48 -4.68 -9.36
CA LYS A 228 7.56 -5.67 -9.97
C LYS A 228 6.26 -5.69 -9.18
N TYR A 229 5.12 -5.56 -9.85
CA TYR A 229 3.78 -5.51 -9.25
C TYR A 229 2.76 -6.26 -10.08
N ASN A 230 1.61 -6.57 -9.46
CA ASN A 230 0.39 -6.99 -10.15
C ASN A 230 -0.56 -5.79 -10.31
N GLU A 231 -1.21 -5.67 -11.48
CA GLU A 231 -2.19 -4.62 -11.72
C GLU A 231 -3.45 -4.86 -10.88
N SER A 232 -3.91 -3.80 -10.21
CA SER A 232 -5.19 -3.83 -9.50
C SER A 232 -6.36 -3.80 -10.46
N SER A 233 -7.45 -4.47 -10.10
CA SER A 233 -8.61 -4.60 -11.00
C SER A 233 -9.90 -4.06 -10.40
N PHE A 234 -10.66 -3.35 -11.21
CA PHE A 234 -12.05 -2.98 -10.98
C PHE A 234 -12.90 -3.61 -12.09
N ARG A 235 -13.73 -4.58 -11.73
CA ARG A 235 -14.41 -5.44 -12.73
C ARG A 235 -15.91 -5.23 -12.85
N LEU A 236 -16.50 -4.29 -12.09
CA LEU A 236 -17.94 -4.01 -12.22
C LEU A 236 -18.32 -3.72 -13.68
N LYS A 237 -19.25 -4.50 -14.22
CA LYS A 237 -19.77 -4.31 -15.56
C LYS A 237 -20.82 -3.19 -15.58
N THR A 238 -21.01 -2.57 -16.74
CA THR A 238 -22.02 -1.51 -16.90
C THR A 238 -23.46 -2.04 -16.82
N ASP A 239 -23.65 -3.32 -17.10
CA ASP A 239 -24.92 -4.05 -17.02
C ASP A 239 -25.04 -4.90 -15.73
N ALA A 240 -24.13 -4.73 -14.77
CA ALA A 240 -24.16 -5.44 -13.48
C ALA A 240 -25.47 -5.19 -12.74
N GLY A 241 -25.97 -6.22 -12.04
CA GLY A 241 -27.16 -6.14 -11.19
C GLY A 241 -26.90 -5.33 -9.91
N ASP A 242 -27.96 -5.12 -9.13
CA ASP A 242 -27.90 -4.34 -7.89
C ASP A 242 -27.02 -5.02 -6.84
N ALA A 243 -27.08 -6.35 -6.71
CA ALA A 243 -26.21 -7.09 -5.78
C ALA A 243 -24.73 -6.83 -6.03
N ASP A 244 -24.26 -7.00 -7.28
CA ASP A 244 -22.86 -6.76 -7.64
C ASP A 244 -22.46 -5.29 -7.46
N THR A 245 -23.40 -4.38 -7.73
CA THR A 245 -23.20 -2.94 -7.59
C THR A 245 -23.02 -2.56 -6.12
N MET A 246 -23.89 -3.05 -5.24
CA MET A 246 -23.82 -2.83 -3.79
C MET A 246 -22.56 -3.44 -3.19
N MET A 247 -22.21 -4.68 -3.55
CA MET A 247 -20.98 -5.34 -3.11
C MET A 247 -19.74 -4.55 -3.55
N THR A 248 -19.71 -4.11 -4.81
CA THR A 248 -18.59 -3.31 -5.33
C THR A 248 -18.47 -1.97 -4.60
N ALA A 249 -19.59 -1.34 -4.23
CA ALA A 249 -19.60 -0.04 -3.56
C ALA A 249 -18.90 -0.07 -2.19
N ILE A 250 -18.97 -1.20 -1.51
CA ILE A 250 -18.31 -1.43 -0.22
C ILE A 250 -16.91 -2.07 -0.35
N GLY A 251 -16.44 -2.27 -1.60
CA GLY A 251 -15.11 -2.83 -1.88
C GLY A 251 -15.02 -4.34 -1.77
N GLN A 252 -16.15 -5.02 -1.83
CA GLN A 252 -16.25 -6.48 -1.94
C GLN A 252 -16.39 -6.91 -3.42
N GLY A 253 -16.65 -8.17 -3.66
CA GLY A 253 -16.82 -8.73 -5.02
C GLY A 253 -15.48 -8.91 -5.74
N GLU A 254 -15.45 -8.58 -7.04
CA GLU A 254 -14.29 -8.88 -7.92
C GLU A 254 -13.21 -7.79 -7.94
N THR A 255 -13.32 -6.73 -7.10
CA THR A 255 -12.30 -5.68 -7.03
C THR A 255 -11.08 -6.20 -6.28
N GLN A 256 -9.89 -6.06 -6.89
CA GLN A 256 -8.63 -6.51 -6.31
C GLN A 256 -7.60 -5.38 -6.31
N VAL A 257 -6.83 -5.28 -5.25
CA VAL A 257 -5.83 -4.23 -5.07
C VAL A 257 -4.60 -4.73 -4.32
N SER A 258 -3.43 -4.16 -4.61
CA SER A 258 -2.22 -4.39 -3.81
C SER A 258 -2.04 -3.30 -2.74
N PRO A 259 -1.37 -3.60 -1.61
CA PRO A 259 -0.97 -2.57 -0.63
C PRO A 259 -0.17 -1.43 -1.25
N TYR A 260 0.69 -1.72 -2.21
CA TYR A 260 1.46 -0.73 -2.96
C TYR A 260 0.56 0.27 -3.71
N HIS A 261 -0.49 -0.22 -4.38
CA HIS A 261 -1.44 0.66 -5.06
C HIS A 261 -2.22 1.53 -4.07
N MET A 262 -2.67 0.95 -2.95
CA MET A 262 -3.39 1.72 -1.93
C MET A 262 -2.51 2.78 -1.28
N ALA A 263 -1.21 2.51 -1.06
CA ALA A 263 -0.25 3.50 -0.60
C ALA A 263 -0.13 4.68 -1.58
N MET A 264 -0.06 4.40 -2.89
CA MET A 264 -0.06 5.44 -3.93
C MET A 264 -1.34 6.28 -3.92
N LEU A 265 -2.50 5.64 -3.75
CA LEU A 265 -3.79 6.33 -3.73
C LEU A 265 -3.86 7.32 -2.56
N VAL A 266 -3.54 6.88 -1.33
CA VAL A 266 -3.57 7.78 -0.17
C VAL A 266 -2.42 8.79 -0.18
N SER A 267 -1.27 8.46 -0.79
CA SER A 267 -0.19 9.42 -1.05
C SER A 267 -0.63 10.54 -1.98
N ALA A 268 -1.41 10.22 -3.02
CA ALA A 268 -1.98 11.24 -3.90
C ALA A 268 -3.01 12.14 -3.18
N ILE A 269 -3.88 11.56 -2.33
CA ILE A 269 -4.81 12.35 -1.50
C ILE A 269 -4.02 13.30 -0.60
N ALA A 270 -3.04 12.80 0.14
CA ALA A 270 -2.16 13.57 1.01
C ALA A 270 -1.41 14.69 0.29
N ASN A 271 -1.08 14.50 -0.99
CA ASN A 271 -0.34 15.46 -1.82
C ASN A 271 -1.27 16.30 -2.73
N GLY A 272 -2.46 16.63 -2.25
CA GLY A 272 -3.40 17.50 -2.95
C GLY A 272 -3.90 16.96 -4.30
N GLY A 273 -4.03 15.66 -4.43
CA GLY A 273 -4.52 14.95 -5.62
C GLY A 273 -3.42 14.50 -6.58
N LYS A 274 -2.17 14.87 -6.33
CA LYS A 274 -1.04 14.65 -7.22
C LYS A 274 -0.22 13.43 -6.78
N LEU A 275 -0.16 12.40 -7.61
CA LEU A 275 0.72 11.26 -7.40
C LEU A 275 2.13 11.57 -7.87
N MET A 276 3.10 11.45 -6.97
CA MET A 276 4.51 11.39 -7.31
C MET A 276 4.88 9.97 -7.76
N LYS A 277 5.80 9.84 -8.71
CA LYS A 277 6.29 8.53 -9.16
C LYS A 277 7.02 7.84 -8.00
N PRO A 278 6.58 6.66 -7.56
CA PRO A 278 7.25 5.95 -6.49
C PRO A 278 8.65 5.49 -6.91
N TYR A 279 9.62 5.57 -6.00
CA TYR A 279 10.97 5.07 -6.24
C TYR A 279 11.64 4.56 -4.97
N LEU A 280 12.52 3.56 -5.15
CA LEU A 280 13.30 2.91 -4.08
C LEU A 280 14.77 3.30 -4.08
N VAL A 281 15.31 3.77 -5.19
CA VAL A 281 16.74 4.12 -5.32
C VAL A 281 16.89 5.64 -5.25
N ASP A 282 17.60 6.12 -4.23
CA ASP A 282 17.94 7.55 -4.10
C ASP A 282 19.11 7.94 -5.03
N LYS A 283 20.18 7.15 -4.99
CA LYS A 283 21.37 7.42 -5.81
C LYS A 283 22.22 6.18 -6.01
N ILE A 284 23.10 6.26 -7.02
CA ILE A 284 24.19 5.32 -7.26
C ILE A 284 25.48 6.04 -6.96
N THR A 285 26.39 5.41 -6.19
CA THR A 285 27.72 5.93 -5.92
C THR A 285 28.77 4.93 -6.35
N ASN A 286 29.91 5.40 -6.79
CA ASN A 286 31.05 4.54 -7.03
C ASN A 286 31.72 4.12 -5.70
N TYR A 287 32.70 3.24 -5.75
CA TYR A 287 33.43 2.75 -4.60
C TYR A 287 34.09 3.87 -3.74
N ALA A 288 34.41 5.03 -4.33
CA ALA A 288 34.98 6.19 -3.63
C ALA A 288 33.88 7.10 -2.99
N GLY A 289 32.62 6.69 -3.06
CA GLY A 289 31.47 7.44 -2.53
C GLY A 289 31.01 8.59 -3.42
N THR A 290 31.60 8.75 -4.62
CA THR A 290 31.18 9.81 -5.56
C THR A 290 29.85 9.43 -6.20
N THR A 291 28.88 10.35 -6.18
CA THR A 291 27.58 10.13 -6.82
C THR A 291 27.72 10.06 -8.34
N VAL A 292 27.35 8.92 -8.90
CA VAL A 292 27.33 8.65 -10.36
C VAL A 292 25.97 9.02 -10.94
N MET A 293 24.91 8.70 -10.21
CA MET A 293 23.52 8.99 -10.59
C MET A 293 22.71 9.34 -9.34
N LYS A 294 21.82 10.32 -9.45
CA LYS A 294 20.86 10.66 -8.40
C LYS A 294 19.46 10.70 -9.00
N TYR A 295 18.52 10.03 -8.34
CA TYR A 295 17.12 10.07 -8.70
C TYR A 295 16.46 11.28 -8.02
N MET A 296 15.62 11.98 -8.76
CA MET A 296 14.92 13.17 -8.26
C MET A 296 13.43 12.89 -8.21
N PRO A 297 12.70 13.50 -7.27
CA PRO A 297 11.24 13.40 -7.26
C PRO A 297 10.65 13.82 -8.61
N GLU A 298 9.78 12.97 -9.15
CA GLU A 298 9.10 13.17 -10.42
C GLU A 298 7.59 13.09 -10.20
N SER A 299 6.85 14.08 -10.70
CA SER A 299 5.40 14.02 -10.72
C SER A 299 4.93 13.04 -11.78
N TYR A 300 4.10 12.07 -11.40
CA TYR A 300 3.55 11.11 -12.34
C TYR A 300 2.24 11.60 -12.96
N LYS A 301 1.24 11.86 -12.14
CA LYS A 301 -0.10 12.21 -12.62
C LYS A 301 -0.95 12.86 -11.52
N GLU A 302 -1.85 13.74 -11.93
CA GLU A 302 -2.95 14.20 -11.09
C GLU A 302 -4.10 13.16 -11.14
N LEU A 303 -4.38 12.50 -10.02
CA LEU A 303 -5.43 11.49 -9.89
C LEU A 303 -6.79 12.12 -9.61
N MET A 304 -6.78 13.24 -8.89
CA MET A 304 -7.95 14.01 -8.53
C MET A 304 -7.55 15.49 -8.37
N THR A 305 -8.52 16.38 -8.38
CA THR A 305 -8.29 17.80 -8.12
C THR A 305 -7.90 18.05 -6.66
N SER A 306 -7.26 19.18 -6.37
CA SER A 306 -6.92 19.55 -5.00
C SER A 306 -8.14 19.73 -4.10
N SER A 307 -9.27 20.19 -4.66
CA SER A 307 -10.54 20.28 -3.93
C SER A 307 -11.12 18.91 -3.58
N GLU A 308 -11.07 17.93 -4.51
CA GLU A 308 -11.48 16.56 -4.24
C GLU A 308 -10.60 15.90 -3.18
N ALA A 309 -9.28 16.10 -3.27
CA ALA A 309 -8.34 15.59 -2.28
C ALA A 309 -8.57 16.19 -0.88
N ALA A 310 -8.79 17.49 -0.80
CA ALA A 310 -9.12 18.17 0.46
C ALA A 310 -10.42 17.64 1.07
N GLN A 311 -11.46 17.44 0.25
CA GLN A 311 -12.72 16.89 0.75
C GLN A 311 -12.59 15.46 1.23
N LEU A 312 -11.85 14.59 0.50
CA LEU A 312 -11.54 13.24 0.96
C LEU A 312 -10.73 13.25 2.26
N THR A 313 -9.79 14.19 2.41
CA THR A 313 -9.03 14.35 3.65
C THR A 313 -9.93 14.65 4.84
N GLU A 314 -10.93 15.54 4.69
CA GLU A 314 -11.90 15.83 5.76
C GLU A 314 -12.71 14.58 6.13
N TYR A 315 -13.16 13.79 5.16
CA TYR A 315 -13.84 12.51 5.45
C TYR A 315 -12.90 11.51 6.15
N MET A 316 -11.65 11.43 5.72
CA MET A 316 -10.65 10.54 6.32
C MET A 316 -10.25 10.98 7.74
N LYS A 317 -10.29 12.30 8.04
CA LYS A 317 -10.13 12.82 9.41
C LYS A 317 -11.28 12.35 10.30
N ALA A 318 -12.51 12.48 9.85
CA ALA A 318 -13.69 12.03 10.60
C ALA A 318 -13.62 10.55 10.99
N VAL A 319 -13.04 9.68 10.13
CA VAL A 319 -12.77 8.27 10.46
C VAL A 319 -11.91 8.13 11.71
N VAL A 320 -10.90 9.02 11.86
CA VAL A 320 -9.96 8.99 13.00
C VAL A 320 -10.51 9.77 14.19
N ASP A 321 -11.19 10.89 13.97
CA ASP A 321 -11.66 11.75 15.06
C ASP A 321 -12.75 11.05 15.91
N TYR A 322 -13.70 10.37 15.28
CA TYR A 322 -14.82 9.72 15.96
C TYR A 322 -15.31 8.41 15.32
N GLY A 323 -14.76 8.01 14.18
CA GLY A 323 -15.21 6.83 13.43
C GLY A 323 -14.39 5.56 13.74
N THR A 324 -14.34 4.68 12.76
CA THR A 324 -13.72 3.34 12.88
C THR A 324 -12.20 3.35 13.11
N GLY A 325 -11.53 4.48 12.90
CA GLY A 325 -10.09 4.68 13.13
C GLY A 325 -9.75 5.39 14.44
N ALA A 326 -10.70 5.57 15.35
CA ALA A 326 -10.54 6.40 16.56
C ALA A 326 -9.37 5.98 17.50
N ALA A 327 -8.84 4.76 17.35
CA ALA A 327 -7.64 4.33 18.07
C ALA A 327 -6.36 5.12 17.69
N LEU A 328 -6.39 5.89 16.60
CA LEU A 328 -5.32 6.80 16.18
C LEU A 328 -5.54 8.24 16.68
N SER A 329 -6.70 8.53 17.27
CA SER A 329 -7.02 9.85 17.83
C SER A 329 -6.20 10.15 19.07
N GLY A 330 -5.85 11.43 19.30
CA GLY A 330 -5.14 11.88 20.51
C GLY A 330 -3.63 11.58 20.51
N ALA A 331 -3.04 11.15 19.43
CA ALA A 331 -1.60 11.05 19.28
C ALA A 331 -0.92 12.44 19.21
N SER A 332 0.41 12.49 19.30
CA SER A 332 1.20 13.72 19.14
C SER A 332 1.23 14.26 17.71
N TYR A 333 0.67 13.50 16.77
CA TYR A 333 0.52 13.78 15.34
C TYR A 333 -0.93 13.61 14.90
N THR A 334 -1.33 14.27 13.84
CA THR A 334 -2.68 14.13 13.26
C THR A 334 -2.69 13.05 12.17
N VAL A 335 -3.81 12.33 12.05
CA VAL A 335 -3.97 11.26 11.04
C VAL A 335 -5.29 11.44 10.29
N ALA A 336 -5.23 11.22 8.99
CA ALA A 336 -6.41 11.00 8.16
C ALA A 336 -6.31 9.59 7.54
N GLY A 337 -7.37 8.79 7.62
CA GLY A 337 -7.29 7.42 7.14
C GLY A 337 -8.64 6.75 6.92
N LYS A 338 -8.59 5.55 6.39
CA LYS A 338 -9.76 4.68 6.21
C LYS A 338 -9.41 3.26 6.64
N THR A 339 -10.22 2.72 7.49
CA THR A 339 -10.17 1.31 7.88
C THR A 339 -10.87 0.44 6.84
N GLY A 340 -10.49 -0.82 6.77
CA GLY A 340 -11.17 -1.82 5.96
C GLY A 340 -11.18 -3.16 6.64
N THR A 341 -12.29 -3.85 6.49
CA THR A 341 -12.43 -5.27 6.80
C THR A 341 -12.99 -5.91 5.53
N ALA A 342 -12.23 -6.80 4.92
CA ALA A 342 -12.65 -7.53 3.74
C ALA A 342 -12.89 -8.98 4.11
N GLU A 343 -14.12 -9.43 3.98
CA GLU A 343 -14.49 -10.84 4.17
C GLU A 343 -13.93 -11.66 3.00
N VAL A 344 -13.23 -12.76 3.30
CA VAL A 344 -12.55 -13.60 2.30
C VAL A 344 -12.97 -15.07 2.38
N SER A 345 -13.74 -15.44 3.38
CA SER A 345 -14.39 -16.75 3.48
C SER A 345 -15.91 -16.61 3.30
N GLU A 346 -16.55 -17.67 2.79
CA GLU A 346 -18.01 -17.70 2.58
C GLU A 346 -18.81 -17.57 3.89
N ASP A 347 -18.24 -17.99 5.02
CA ASP A 347 -18.83 -17.90 6.35
C ASP A 347 -18.57 -16.55 7.04
N GLY A 348 -17.81 -15.64 6.40
CA GLY A 348 -17.45 -14.32 6.92
C GLY A 348 -16.48 -14.34 8.12
N ASN A 349 -15.96 -15.51 8.51
CA ASN A 349 -15.11 -15.65 9.70
C ASN A 349 -13.65 -15.26 9.43
N THR A 350 -13.20 -15.33 8.17
CA THR A 350 -11.85 -14.95 7.77
C THR A 350 -11.89 -13.59 7.10
N VAL A 351 -11.12 -12.65 7.61
CA VAL A 351 -11.09 -11.28 7.11
C VAL A 351 -9.67 -10.80 6.86
N HIS A 352 -9.51 -9.95 5.86
CA HIS A 352 -8.32 -9.10 5.76
C HIS A 352 -8.58 -7.77 6.46
N SER A 353 -7.69 -7.42 7.38
CA SER A 353 -7.78 -6.13 8.09
C SER A 353 -6.89 -5.09 7.40
N TRP A 354 -7.50 -3.98 6.97
CA TRP A 354 -6.84 -2.91 6.27
C TRP A 354 -6.83 -1.61 7.08
N PHE A 355 -5.75 -0.86 6.88
CA PHE A 355 -5.72 0.57 7.14
C PHE A 355 -4.95 1.26 6.01
N VAL A 356 -5.51 2.36 5.50
CA VAL A 356 -4.83 3.24 4.55
C VAL A 356 -5.00 4.68 5.00
N GLY A 357 -3.93 5.47 4.97
CA GLY A 357 -4.00 6.83 5.48
C GLY A 357 -2.66 7.55 5.44
N PHE A 358 -2.62 8.71 6.05
CA PHE A 358 -1.42 9.54 6.14
C PHE A 358 -1.40 10.35 7.44
N SER A 359 -0.23 10.78 7.84
CA SER A 359 0.02 11.51 9.08
C SER A 359 0.50 12.93 8.81
N ASN A 360 0.29 13.79 9.83
CA ASN A 360 0.43 15.24 9.78
C ASN A 360 -0.44 15.86 8.67
N VAL A 361 -1.76 15.80 8.91
CA VAL A 361 -2.79 16.15 7.91
C VAL A 361 -2.54 17.50 7.23
N ASP A 362 -2.07 18.50 7.95
CA ASP A 362 -1.80 19.85 7.42
C ASP A 362 -0.48 19.91 6.61
N ASN A 363 0.45 19.01 6.87
CA ASN A 363 1.74 18.88 6.17
C ASN A 363 2.13 17.40 6.09
N PRO A 364 1.53 16.61 5.20
CA PRO A 364 1.69 15.16 5.17
C PRO A 364 3.14 14.71 4.95
N GLU A 365 3.65 13.89 5.88
CA GLU A 365 4.99 13.35 5.85
C GLU A 365 5.01 11.86 5.47
N LEU A 366 4.07 11.07 6.03
CA LEU A 366 3.97 9.65 5.77
C LEU A 366 2.59 9.28 5.22
N ALA A 367 2.55 8.59 4.10
CA ALA A 367 1.40 7.83 3.63
C ALA A 367 1.64 6.35 3.87
N ILE A 368 0.65 5.64 4.41
CA ILE A 368 0.76 4.23 4.78
C ILE A 368 -0.39 3.41 4.21
N SER A 369 -0.08 2.20 3.79
CA SER A 369 -1.05 1.14 3.51
C SER A 369 -0.65 -0.13 4.25
N VAL A 370 -1.57 -0.65 5.03
CA VAL A 370 -1.44 -1.89 5.79
C VAL A 370 -2.52 -2.86 5.35
N CYS A 371 -2.12 -4.10 5.09
CA CYS A 371 -3.02 -5.24 4.92
C CYS A 371 -2.52 -6.38 5.81
N VAL A 372 -3.34 -6.82 6.76
CA VAL A 372 -3.12 -8.04 7.55
C VAL A 372 -4.02 -9.12 6.97
N GLU A 373 -3.43 -10.20 6.46
CA GLU A 373 -4.17 -11.35 5.93
C GLU A 373 -4.75 -12.19 7.07
N ASP A 374 -5.94 -12.73 6.85
CA ASP A 374 -6.60 -13.68 7.76
C ASP A 374 -6.51 -13.23 9.23
N ALA A 375 -6.77 -11.94 9.43
CA ALA A 375 -6.53 -11.28 10.71
C ALA A 375 -7.48 -11.79 11.80
N ASP A 376 -6.93 -12.18 12.94
CA ASP A 376 -7.67 -12.19 14.20
C ASP A 376 -7.77 -10.75 14.71
N THR A 377 -8.89 -10.09 14.39
CA THR A 377 -9.11 -8.67 14.70
C THR A 377 -9.22 -8.37 16.18
N ALA A 378 -9.31 -9.39 17.04
CA ALA A 378 -9.21 -9.22 18.48
C ALA A 378 -7.76 -8.95 18.93
N THR A 379 -6.77 -9.40 18.16
CA THR A 379 -5.36 -9.31 18.50
C THR A 379 -4.59 -8.32 17.63
N ILE A 380 -4.93 -8.24 16.33
CA ILE A 380 -4.23 -7.37 15.38
C ILE A 380 -5.20 -6.77 14.36
N THR A 381 -5.02 -5.50 14.06
CA THR A 381 -5.75 -4.79 13.00
C THR A 381 -4.80 -3.94 12.17
N GLY A 382 -5.20 -3.58 10.95
CA GLY A 382 -4.47 -2.62 10.14
C GLY A 382 -4.23 -1.29 10.87
N VAL A 383 -5.19 -0.86 11.70
CA VAL A 383 -5.07 0.35 12.55
C VAL A 383 -3.97 0.20 13.59
N SER A 384 -3.92 -0.94 14.30
CA SER A 384 -2.90 -1.17 15.35
C SER A 384 -1.49 -1.24 14.77
N VAL A 385 -1.34 -1.82 13.58
CA VAL A 385 -0.05 -1.84 12.85
C VAL A 385 0.35 -0.43 12.41
N ALA A 386 -0.56 0.31 11.78
CA ALA A 386 -0.30 1.68 11.34
C ALA A 386 0.08 2.59 12.51
N LYS A 387 -0.62 2.45 13.65
CA LYS A 387 -0.29 3.21 14.87
C LYS A 387 1.14 2.97 15.33
N GLN A 388 1.59 1.73 15.39
CA GLN A 388 2.97 1.40 15.81
C GLN A 388 4.01 2.01 14.85
N VAL A 389 3.74 2.02 13.54
CA VAL A 389 4.63 2.62 12.54
C VAL A 389 4.69 4.13 12.70
N PHE A 390 3.55 4.82 12.85
CA PHE A 390 3.51 6.26 13.10
C PHE A 390 4.17 6.62 14.43
N ASP A 391 3.86 5.90 15.51
CA ASP A 391 4.46 6.11 16.83
C ASP A 391 5.99 5.98 16.77
N SER A 392 6.51 5.00 16.02
CA SER A 392 7.97 4.85 15.82
C SER A 392 8.61 6.02 15.09
N TYR A 393 7.89 6.70 14.21
CA TYR A 393 8.42 7.84 13.47
C TYR A 393 8.38 9.14 14.28
N TYR A 394 7.28 9.38 15.03
CA TYR A 394 7.06 10.65 15.70
C TYR A 394 7.50 10.72 17.15
N ASN A 395 7.70 9.58 17.82
CA ASN A 395 8.05 9.51 19.24
C ASN A 395 9.50 9.10 19.51
N ASN A 396 10.34 9.05 18.46
CA ASN A 396 11.78 8.76 18.56
C ASN A 396 12.62 10.04 18.73
#